data_fc27cf7976a74ce801745b72c7c1952c
#
_entry.id   fc27cf7976a74ce801745b72c7c1952c
#
_cell.length_a   1.000
_cell.length_b   1.000
_cell.length_c   1.000
_cell.angle_alpha   90.00
_cell.angle_beta   90.00
_cell.angle_gamma   90.00
#
_symmetry.space_group_name_H-M   'P 1'
#
loop_
_entity.id
_entity.type
_entity.pdbx_description
1 polymer ?
#
loop_
_entity_poly.entity_id
_entity_poly.type
_entity_poly.pdbx_seq_one_letter_code
_entity_poly.pdbx_strand_id
1 'polypeptide(L)' 'MNFTVYSKDNCPFCYKVKQVLELTGSNFVVYNLDEHFTKDEFYAEFGKGSTFPQVICDDKKLGGCNDTVKYLKEKQIV' A
#
# COMPACT_ATOMS: atom_id res chain seq x y z
N MET A 1 -0.29 14.65 -0.51
CA MET A 1 -0.73 13.28 -0.85
C MET A 1 -0.73 12.42 0.40
N ASN A 2 -1.80 11.72 0.66
CA ASN A 2 -1.92 10.81 1.79
C ASN A 2 -2.04 9.38 1.28
N PHE A 3 -1.13 8.52 1.72
CA PHE A 3 -1.11 7.12 1.29
C PHE A 3 -1.70 6.23 2.37
N THR A 4 -2.44 5.21 1.94
CA THR A 4 -2.94 4.16 2.81
C THR A 4 -2.36 2.83 2.33
N VAL A 5 -1.72 2.09 3.23
CA VAL A 5 -1.09 0.83 2.91
C VAL A 5 -1.85 -0.30 3.60
N TYR A 6 -2.37 -1.24 2.81
CA TYR A 6 -2.98 -2.46 3.33
C TYR A 6 -1.91 -3.54 3.34
N SER A 7 -1.53 -3.96 4.52
CA SER A 7 -0.35 -4.79 4.78
C SER A 7 -0.72 -6.07 5.53
N LYS A 8 0.20 -7.00 5.60
CA LYS A 8 0.09 -8.20 6.43
C LYS A 8 1.46 -8.53 7.02
N ASP A 9 1.47 -9.42 8.01
CA ASP A 9 2.72 -9.89 8.60
C ASP A 9 3.50 -10.74 7.61
N ASN A 10 4.82 -10.79 7.78
CA ASN A 10 5.72 -11.61 6.97
C ASN A 10 5.61 -11.33 5.48
N CYS A 11 5.50 -10.06 5.13
CA CYS A 11 5.36 -9.63 3.74
C CYS A 11 6.53 -8.70 3.38
N PRO A 12 7.55 -9.20 2.65
CA PRO A 12 8.71 -8.37 2.28
C PRO A 12 8.35 -7.12 1.49
N PHE A 13 7.43 -7.26 0.55
CA PHE A 13 7.00 -6.10 -0.26
C PHE A 13 6.22 -5.08 0.55
N CYS A 14 5.52 -5.52 1.60
CA CYS A 14 4.85 -4.61 2.52
C CYS A 14 5.88 -3.76 3.27
N TYR A 15 6.93 -4.37 3.75
CA TYR A 15 8.02 -3.65 4.42
C TYR A 15 8.71 -2.69 3.46
N LYS A 16 8.96 -3.14 2.23
CA LYS A 16 9.63 -2.33 1.23
C LYS A 16 8.84 -1.07 0.89
N VAL A 17 7.55 -1.18 0.64
CA VAL A 17 6.73 -0.01 0.29
C VAL A 17 6.62 0.96 1.45
N LYS A 18 6.49 0.46 2.67
CA LYS A 18 6.46 1.32 3.87
C LYS A 18 7.77 2.09 4.00
N GLN A 19 8.89 1.40 3.78
CA GLN A 19 10.21 2.03 3.86
C GLN A 19 10.39 3.11 2.80
N VAL A 20 9.95 2.84 1.57
CA VAL A 20 10.03 3.82 0.49
C VAL A 20 9.20 5.06 0.83
N LEU A 21 7.97 4.88 1.31
CA LEU A 21 7.11 5.99 1.68
C LEU A 21 7.72 6.81 2.83
N GLU A 22 8.35 6.16 3.79
CA GLU A 22 9.04 6.82 4.89
C GLU A 22 10.24 7.62 4.39
N LEU A 23 11.06 7.02 3.53
CA LEU A 23 12.26 7.68 2.98
C LEU A 23 11.92 8.89 2.12
N THR A 24 10.78 8.89 1.45
CA THR A 24 10.36 10.03 0.63
C THR A 24 9.65 11.12 1.44
N GLY A 25 9.51 10.91 2.75
CA GLY A 25 8.81 11.87 3.61
C GLY A 25 7.31 11.96 3.35
N SER A 26 6.74 10.90 2.76
CA SER A 26 5.32 10.88 2.44
C SER A 26 4.47 10.62 3.68
N ASN A 27 3.28 11.22 3.72
CA ASN A 27 2.32 10.91 4.77
C ASN A 27 1.63 9.59 4.44
N PHE A 28 1.64 8.65 5.37
CA PHE A 28 0.94 7.39 5.13
C PHE A 28 0.45 6.76 6.43
N VAL A 29 -0.59 5.95 6.31
CA VAL A 29 -1.10 5.11 7.39
C VAL A 29 -1.05 3.66 6.94
N VAL A 30 -0.91 2.74 7.89
CA VAL A 30 -0.82 1.31 7.62
C VAL A 30 -1.95 0.61 8.33
N TYR A 31 -2.71 -0.20 7.58
CA TYR A 31 -3.69 -1.12 8.14
C TYR A 31 -3.19 -2.54 7.95
N ASN A 32 -3.21 -3.33 9.01
CA ASN A 32 -2.72 -4.71 8.99
C ASN A 32 -3.86 -5.70 8.97
N LEU A 33 -3.68 -6.76 8.17
CA LEU A 33 -4.63 -7.88 8.08
C LEU A 33 -4.89 -8.48 9.46
N ASP A 34 -6.15 -8.76 9.73
CA ASP A 34 -6.66 -9.34 10.99
C ASP A 34 -6.52 -8.44 12.22
N GLU A 35 -5.93 -7.29 12.05
CA GLU A 35 -5.85 -6.26 13.09
C GLU A 35 -6.85 -5.14 12.80
N HIS A 36 -6.87 -4.66 11.56
CA HIS A 36 -7.69 -3.53 11.13
C HIS A 36 -8.73 -3.91 10.08
N PHE A 37 -8.53 -5.04 9.39
CA PHE A 37 -9.45 -5.52 8.36
C PHE A 37 -9.30 -7.03 8.22
N THR A 38 -10.31 -7.68 7.60
CA THR A 38 -10.29 -9.10 7.30
C THR A 38 -9.95 -9.34 5.83
N LYS A 39 -9.61 -10.59 5.49
CA LYS A 39 -9.39 -10.98 4.09
C LYS A 39 -10.63 -10.71 3.23
N ASP A 40 -11.83 -11.00 3.76
CA ASP A 40 -13.07 -10.76 3.03
C ASP A 40 -13.26 -9.29 2.73
N GLU A 41 -12.99 -8.42 3.69
CA GLU A 41 -13.03 -6.98 3.49
C GLU A 41 -12.00 -6.52 2.46
N PHE A 42 -10.81 -7.09 2.52
CA PHE A 42 -9.74 -6.79 1.58
C PHE A 42 -10.13 -7.16 0.15
N TYR A 43 -10.66 -8.37 -0.04
CA TYR A 43 -11.07 -8.82 -1.38
C TYR A 43 -12.29 -8.06 -1.88
N ALA A 44 -13.17 -7.62 -0.99
CA ALA A 44 -14.31 -6.78 -1.37
C ALA A 44 -13.83 -5.43 -1.91
N GLU A 45 -12.78 -4.88 -1.33
CA GLU A 45 -12.23 -3.58 -1.73
C GLU A 45 -11.33 -3.66 -2.96
N PHE A 46 -10.47 -4.66 -3.04
CA PHE A 46 -9.42 -4.75 -4.07
C PHE A 46 -9.65 -5.83 -5.11
N GLY A 47 -10.60 -6.72 -4.87
CA GLY A 47 -10.89 -7.82 -5.79
C GLY A 47 -10.30 -9.14 -5.31
N LYS A 48 -11.01 -10.24 -5.62
CA LYS A 48 -10.58 -11.58 -5.24
C LYS A 48 -9.25 -11.91 -5.92
N GLY A 49 -8.32 -12.44 -5.16
CA GLY A 49 -6.99 -12.79 -5.67
C GLY A 49 -5.99 -11.66 -5.60
N SER A 50 -6.38 -10.50 -5.08
CA SER A 50 -5.44 -9.40 -4.90
C SER A 50 -4.32 -9.76 -3.93
N THR A 51 -3.13 -9.25 -4.20
CA THR A 51 -1.93 -9.52 -3.39
C THR A 51 -1.63 -8.36 -2.46
N PHE A 52 -0.79 -8.61 -1.46
CA PHE A 52 -0.29 -7.60 -0.54
C PHE A 52 1.09 -7.13 -1.00
N PRO A 53 1.43 -5.86 -0.77
CA PRO A 53 0.59 -4.80 -0.23
C PRO A 53 -0.37 -4.23 -1.27
N GLN A 54 -1.39 -3.50 -0.82
CA GLN A 54 -2.20 -2.66 -1.69
C GLN A 54 -2.14 -1.24 -1.15
N VAL A 55 -1.90 -0.29 -2.04
CA VAL A 55 -1.67 1.10 -1.66
C VAL A 55 -2.70 2.00 -2.34
N ILE A 56 -3.26 2.90 -1.56
CA ILE A 56 -4.17 3.94 -2.06
C ILE A 56 -3.50 5.29 -1.82
N CYS A 57 -3.52 6.14 -2.84
CA CYS A 57 -3.06 7.52 -2.72
C CYS A 57 -4.29 8.42 -2.82
N ASP A 58 -4.64 9.07 -1.71
CA ASP A 58 -5.89 9.80 -1.57
C ASP A 58 -7.06 8.86 -1.91
N ASP A 59 -7.74 9.04 -3.04
CA ASP A 59 -8.83 8.17 -3.45
C ASP A 59 -8.46 7.21 -4.58
N LYS A 60 -7.18 7.18 -4.98
CA LYS A 60 -6.74 6.41 -6.13
C LYS A 60 -6.02 5.14 -5.69
N LYS A 61 -6.50 4.00 -6.16
CA LYS A 61 -5.84 2.71 -5.93
C LYS A 61 -4.63 2.60 -6.84
N LEU A 62 -3.44 2.49 -6.25
CA LEU A 62 -2.19 2.39 -7.00
C LEU A 62 -1.82 0.95 -7.34
N GLY A 63 -2.12 0.02 -6.46
CA GLY A 63 -1.70 -1.37 -6.59
C GLY A 63 -0.65 -1.74 -5.56
N GLY A 64 0.31 -2.59 -5.95
CA GLY A 64 1.32 -3.10 -5.03
C GLY A 64 2.54 -2.19 -4.89
N CYS A 65 3.61 -2.79 -4.37
CA CYS A 65 4.86 -2.07 -4.12
C CYS A 65 5.44 -1.44 -5.41
N ASN A 66 5.54 -2.25 -6.47
CA ASN A 66 6.13 -1.76 -7.73
C ASN A 66 5.27 -0.65 -8.35
N ASP A 67 3.97 -0.78 -8.29
CA ASP A 67 3.05 0.24 -8.80
C ASP A 67 3.19 1.55 -8.03
N THR A 68 3.38 1.45 -6.72
CA THR A 68 3.57 2.61 -5.85
C THR A 68 4.88 3.32 -6.16
N VAL A 69 5.96 2.56 -6.31
CA VAL A 69 7.27 3.12 -6.66
C VAL A 69 7.21 3.82 -8.00
N LYS A 70 6.55 3.20 -8.98
CA LYS A 70 6.36 3.79 -10.31
C LYS A 70 5.59 5.11 -10.22
N TYR A 71 4.53 5.14 -9.42
CA TYR A 71 3.73 6.35 -9.21
C TYR A 71 4.58 7.47 -8.60
N LEU A 72 5.39 7.14 -7.58
CA LEU A 72 6.28 8.12 -6.96
C LEU A 72 7.30 8.69 -7.93
N LYS A 73 7.84 7.84 -8.80
CA LYS A 73 8.78 8.27 -9.84
C LYS A 73 8.10 9.17 -10.86
N GLU A 74 6.91 8.83 -11.31
CA GLU A 74 6.15 9.64 -12.27
C GLU A 74 5.82 11.02 -11.69
N LYS A 75 5.61 11.11 -10.39
CA LYS A 75 5.34 12.38 -9.71
C LYS A 75 6.61 13.08 -9.25
N GLN A 76 7.77 12.51 -9.57
CA GLN A 76 9.07 13.06 -9.21
C GLN A 76 9.27 13.24 -7.71
N ILE A 77 8.71 12.32 -6.92
CA ILE A 77 8.87 12.31 -5.47
C ILE A 77 10.12 11.53 -5.09
N VAL A 78 10.49 10.57 -5.91
CA VAL A 78 11.67 9.73 -5.67
C VAL A 78 12.53 9.64 -6.92
#